data_279b83c3ace1dc3b3536e68e418711c5
#
_entry.id   279b83c3ace1dc3b3536e68e418711c5
#
_cell.length_a   1.000
_cell.length_b   1.000
_cell.length_c   1.000
_cell.angle_alpha   90.00
_cell.angle_beta   90.00
_cell.angle_gamma   90.00
#
_symmetry.space_group_name_H-M   'P 1'
#
loop_
_entity.id
_entity.type
_entity.pdbx_description
1 polymer ?
#
loop_
_entity_poly.entity_id
_entity_poly.type
_entity_poly.pdbx_seq_one_letter_code
_entity_poly.pdbx_strand_id
1 'polypeptide(L)'
;MLQNGHFARVARGRLSSSILVRTKPAPWPNTARIASNARTFQTNRWRSQAGLSARGRHHKLLTLQMIRHVSGKPLPQSRSRLLNLMYRTAALFGGSILVLGTGVVGFFIYDYTTYREDLSHQDIQVSEIALSPRKGGPKNLPIAEVQIDDDDSSEMQLQKNKPKLVILGGGWGSVALLKTLNPDQYHITVVSPTNYFLFTPMLPSATVGTLEFRSLVEPIRRIITRVKGHFMRATAENIEFSEKLVECSQKDASGNEVRFYLPYDKLVIGVGSTTNPHGVKGLENCHFLKDIDDAQKIRNHIMTNLEYACLPTTSDEERKRLLSFVVSGGGPTGVEFAAEIFDLLNEDITAHFPKLLRNEISVHLIQSRGHILNTYDEAVSKYAEERFAHDQVDILTNSRVKEVTPDRIIFTQKGENGETITKELPMGFCLWSTGVAQTEFCKRISNALGTSQRNTHALETDTHLRLNGTPLGDVYAVGDCATVQNNVADHLVTFLRTLAWEKGKDPETSE
;
A
#
# COMPACT_ATOMS: atom_id res chain seq x y z
N MET A 1 3.98 19.37 1.37
CA MET A 1 4.93 20.11 0.55
C MET A 1 6.36 19.64 0.83
N LEU A 2 6.65 18.44 0.49
CA LEU A 2 8.02 17.92 0.39
C LEU A 2 8.21 17.73 -1.08
N GLN A 3 9.05 18.56 -1.78
CA GLN A 3 9.41 18.05 -3.04
C GLN A 3 9.85 18.90 -4.18
N ASN A 4 10.85 19.69 -4.04
CA ASN A 4 11.48 20.26 -5.26
C ASN A 4 12.68 19.43 -5.78
N GLY A 5 12.98 18.28 -5.18
CA GLY A 5 14.19 17.53 -5.54
C GLY A 5 13.98 16.15 -6.18
N HIS A 6 12.86 15.49 -5.94
CA HIS A 6 12.69 14.08 -6.35
C HIS A 6 11.97 13.89 -7.69
N PHE A 7 10.98 14.72 -8.02
CA PHE A 7 10.28 14.62 -9.29
C PHE A 7 11.18 14.87 -10.52
N ALA A 8 12.09 15.84 -10.42
CA ALA A 8 13.07 16.09 -11.50
C ALA A 8 14.06 14.93 -11.73
N ARG A 9 14.27 14.06 -10.74
CA ARG A 9 15.13 12.87 -10.88
C ARG A 9 14.41 11.67 -11.47
N VAL A 10 13.14 11.47 -11.16
CA VAL A 10 12.35 10.36 -11.72
C VAL A 10 12.06 10.64 -13.20
N ALA A 11 11.70 11.87 -13.56
CA ALA A 11 11.55 12.25 -14.97
C ALA A 11 12.87 12.15 -15.78
N ARG A 12 14.03 12.50 -15.17
CA ARG A 12 15.33 12.32 -15.83
C ARG A 12 15.78 10.87 -15.95
N GLY A 13 15.37 9.99 -15.03
CA GLY A 13 15.69 8.56 -15.08
C GLY A 13 15.01 7.83 -16.24
N ARG A 14 13.79 8.19 -16.58
CA ARG A 14 13.05 7.60 -17.73
C ARG A 14 13.49 8.18 -19.08
N LEU A 15 13.94 9.44 -19.13
CA LEU A 15 14.46 10.05 -20.36
C LEU A 15 15.86 9.55 -20.76
N SER A 16 16.65 9.00 -19.84
CA SER A 16 17.98 8.47 -20.15
C SER A 16 18.00 7.01 -20.63
N SER A 17 16.91 6.26 -20.50
CA SER A 17 16.84 4.88 -20.96
C SER A 17 16.42 4.70 -22.43
N SER A 18 15.95 5.75 -23.10
CA SER A 18 15.60 5.72 -24.52
C SER A 18 16.76 6.07 -25.48
N ILE A 19 17.94 6.37 -24.96
CA ILE A 19 19.15 6.63 -25.78
C ILE A 19 20.27 5.72 -25.28
N LEU A 20 20.16 4.43 -25.45
CA LEU A 20 21.29 3.50 -25.40
C LEU A 20 21.06 2.30 -26.32
N VAL A 21 21.60 2.50 -27.52
CA VAL A 21 22.34 1.51 -28.31
C VAL A 21 21.74 0.11 -28.41
N ARG A 22 21.18 -0.14 -29.60
CA ARG A 22 21.03 -1.48 -30.18
C ARG A 22 22.37 -2.22 -30.13
N THR A 23 22.60 -3.01 -29.11
CA THR A 23 23.49 -4.16 -29.17
C THR A 23 22.62 -5.42 -29.24
N LYS A 24 22.72 -6.15 -30.33
CA LYS A 24 22.06 -7.45 -30.54
C LYS A 24 22.40 -8.38 -29.37
N PRO A 25 21.42 -9.03 -28.71
CA PRO A 25 21.73 -10.10 -27.80
C PRO A 25 22.28 -11.31 -28.54
N ALA A 26 23.33 -11.91 -28.00
CA ALA A 26 23.88 -13.15 -28.44
C ALA A 26 22.85 -14.29 -28.35
N PRO A 27 22.83 -15.27 -29.25
CA PRO A 27 21.86 -16.34 -29.21
C PRO A 27 22.14 -17.27 -28.03
N TRP A 28 21.08 -17.54 -27.25
CA TRP A 28 21.06 -18.56 -26.21
C TRP A 28 21.20 -19.96 -26.84
N PRO A 29 21.94 -20.88 -26.25
CA PRO A 29 22.07 -22.24 -26.79
C PRO A 29 20.74 -22.99 -26.66
N ASN A 30 20.37 -23.67 -27.74
CA ASN A 30 19.25 -24.58 -27.89
C ASN A 30 19.20 -25.63 -26.75
N THR A 31 18.22 -25.53 -25.86
CA THR A 31 17.73 -26.68 -25.09
C THR A 31 16.42 -27.19 -25.68
N ALA A 32 16.54 -27.81 -26.85
CA ALA A 32 15.52 -28.71 -27.33
C ALA A 32 15.85 -30.13 -26.83
N ARG A 33 14.88 -30.74 -26.19
CA ARG A 33 14.73 -32.10 -25.69
C ARG A 33 14.71 -32.26 -24.17
N ILE A 34 13.54 -32.00 -23.58
CA ILE A 34 12.90 -32.88 -22.60
C ILE A 34 11.39 -32.57 -22.74
N ALA A 35 10.76 -33.17 -23.72
CA ALA A 35 9.31 -33.37 -23.72
C ALA A 35 9.11 -34.90 -23.63
N SER A 36 8.08 -35.27 -22.92
CA SER A 36 7.56 -36.63 -22.66
C SER A 36 8.07 -37.29 -21.38
N ASN A 37 7.34 -37.07 -20.30
CA ASN A 37 6.80 -38.12 -19.44
C ASN A 37 5.91 -37.52 -18.34
N ALA A 38 4.71 -37.13 -18.76
CA ALA A 38 3.59 -37.00 -17.84
C ALA A 38 3.06 -38.39 -17.54
N ARG A 39 3.37 -38.95 -16.40
CA ARG A 39 2.68 -40.13 -15.85
C ARG A 39 1.84 -39.72 -14.67
N THR A 40 0.56 -39.80 -14.94
CA THR A 40 -0.59 -39.91 -14.05
C THR A 40 -0.27 -40.54 -12.70
N PHE A 41 -0.48 -39.79 -11.63
CA PHE A 41 -0.60 -40.38 -10.28
C PHE A 41 -2.05 -40.80 -10.07
N GLN A 42 -2.31 -42.10 -10.17
CA GLN A 42 -3.52 -42.72 -9.65
C GLN A 42 -3.31 -43.14 -8.19
N THR A 43 -4.18 -42.65 -7.38
CA THR A 43 -4.36 -43.04 -5.97
C THR A 43 -4.77 -44.53 -5.87
N ASN A 44 -3.98 -45.35 -5.22
CA ASN A 44 -4.40 -46.68 -4.80
C ASN A 44 -4.56 -46.75 -3.27
N ARG A 45 -5.81 -47.07 -2.91
CA ARG A 45 -6.30 -47.41 -1.60
C ARG A 45 -5.61 -48.68 -1.05
N TRP A 46 -5.18 -48.61 0.18
CA TRP A 46 -4.80 -49.77 0.98
C TRP A 46 -6.04 -50.56 1.38
N ARG A 47 -6.06 -51.86 1.04
CA ARG A 47 -6.88 -52.86 1.69
C ARG A 47 -6.00 -54.00 2.16
N SER A 48 -6.02 -54.23 3.44
CA SER A 48 -5.49 -55.37 4.15
C SER A 48 -6.17 -56.69 3.74
N GLN A 49 -5.41 -57.72 3.54
CA GLN A 49 -5.86 -59.08 3.96
C GLN A 49 -4.64 -59.97 4.17
N ALA A 50 -4.67 -60.60 5.31
CA ALA A 50 -3.76 -61.64 5.77
C ALA A 50 -4.05 -62.97 5.03
N GLY A 51 -3.03 -63.79 4.86
CA GLY A 51 -3.18 -65.14 4.35
C GLY A 51 -1.88 -65.92 4.37
N LEU A 52 -1.74 -66.75 5.36
CA LEU A 52 -0.69 -67.77 5.56
C LEU A 52 -0.52 -68.71 4.35
N SER A 53 0.72 -69.07 3.98
CA SER A 53 1.09 -70.47 3.76
C SER A 53 2.58 -70.67 3.60
N ALA A 54 3.12 -71.59 4.38
CA ALA A 54 4.48 -72.09 4.34
C ALA A 54 4.69 -73.09 3.21
N ARG A 55 5.87 -73.13 2.66
CA ARG A 55 6.67 -74.26 2.15
C ARG A 55 7.75 -73.72 1.24
N GLY A 56 9.01 -73.70 1.59
CA GLY A 56 9.90 -74.86 1.65
C GLY A 56 10.64 -75.01 0.32
N ARG A 57 11.91 -74.71 0.37
CA ARG A 57 13.05 -75.58 -0.09
C ARG A 57 14.27 -74.77 -0.52
N HIS A 58 15.33 -75.02 0.23
CA HIS A 58 16.67 -75.30 -0.29
C HIS A 58 16.98 -74.93 -1.76
N HIS A 59 17.89 -74.05 -1.96
CA HIS A 59 19.02 -74.18 -2.92
C HIS A 59 20.16 -73.25 -2.50
N LYS A 60 21.15 -73.88 -1.82
CA LYS A 60 22.57 -74.01 -2.18
C LYS A 60 23.33 -72.69 -2.30
N LEU A 61 23.98 -72.31 -1.23
CA LEU A 61 25.42 -72.42 -0.99
C LEU A 61 26.18 -73.23 -2.05
N LEU A 62 26.55 -72.62 -3.14
CA LEU A 62 27.53 -73.13 -4.12
C LEU A 62 27.98 -72.01 -5.04
N THR A 63 28.78 -71.05 -4.50
CA THR A 63 29.63 -70.18 -5.33
C THR A 63 30.72 -69.51 -4.51
N LEU A 64 31.28 -70.23 -3.53
CA LEU A 64 32.46 -69.74 -2.80
C LEU A 64 33.59 -70.78 -2.72
N GLN A 65 33.71 -71.65 -3.75
CA GLN A 65 34.82 -72.67 -3.76
C GLN A 65 35.51 -72.79 -5.11
N MET A 66 35.51 -71.82 -5.97
CA MET A 66 36.33 -71.87 -7.20
C MET A 66 37.21 -70.62 -7.40
N ILE A 67 37.87 -70.15 -6.39
CA ILE A 67 39.07 -69.29 -6.56
C ILE A 67 40.08 -69.70 -5.51
N ARG A 68 40.58 -70.93 -5.62
CA ARG A 68 41.81 -71.37 -5.02
C ARG A 68 42.55 -72.22 -6.02
N HIS A 69 43.27 -71.55 -6.91
CA HIS A 69 44.53 -71.97 -7.54
C HIS A 69 44.80 -71.03 -8.72
N VAL A 70 45.24 -69.83 -8.44
CA VAL A 70 46.16 -69.16 -9.30
C VAL A 70 47.36 -68.78 -8.45
N SER A 71 48.46 -69.52 -8.73
CA SER A 71 49.72 -69.44 -8.06
C SER A 71 50.27 -68.03 -7.92
N GLY A 72 50.70 -67.73 -6.72
CA GLY A 72 51.29 -66.49 -6.34
C GLY A 72 52.51 -66.07 -7.14
N LYS A 73 52.47 -64.82 -7.54
CA LYS A 73 53.64 -63.96 -7.47
C LYS A 73 53.29 -62.81 -6.53
N PRO A 74 54.14 -62.49 -5.53
CA PRO A 74 53.85 -61.37 -4.62
C PRO A 74 53.88 -60.11 -5.45
N LEU A 75 52.76 -59.36 -5.43
CA LEU A 75 52.66 -58.04 -6.00
C LEU A 75 53.70 -57.14 -5.32
N PRO A 76 54.43 -56.29 -6.04
CA PRO A 76 55.47 -55.44 -5.50
C PRO A 76 54.90 -54.56 -4.42
N GLN A 77 55.59 -54.50 -3.25
CA GLN A 77 55.17 -53.76 -2.03
C GLN A 77 54.83 -52.29 -2.25
N SER A 78 55.21 -51.70 -3.38
CA SER A 78 54.87 -50.34 -3.78
C SER A 78 53.38 -50.17 -4.13
N ARG A 79 52.76 -51.18 -4.79
CA ARG A 79 51.32 -51.14 -5.16
C ARG A 79 50.40 -51.27 -3.96
N SER A 80 50.80 -51.99 -2.94
CA SER A 80 50.00 -52.10 -1.68
C SER A 80 49.99 -50.80 -0.88
N ARG A 81 51.08 -50.05 -0.91
CA ARG A 81 51.16 -48.74 -0.22
C ARG A 81 50.32 -47.69 -0.95
N LEU A 82 50.29 -47.69 -2.28
CA LEU A 82 49.50 -46.78 -3.09
C LEU A 82 48.00 -47.07 -2.93
N LEU A 83 47.59 -48.33 -2.96
CA LEU A 83 46.22 -48.77 -2.73
C LEU A 83 45.73 -48.39 -1.30
N ASN A 84 46.57 -48.59 -0.29
CA ASN A 84 46.26 -48.19 1.09
C ASN A 84 46.18 -46.66 1.26
N LEU A 85 47.02 -45.91 0.54
CA LEU A 85 46.95 -44.45 0.55
C LEU A 85 45.62 -43.97 -0.14
N MET A 86 45.26 -44.55 -1.29
CA MET A 86 43.99 -44.26 -1.98
C MET A 86 42.77 -44.62 -1.10
N TYR A 87 42.81 -45.74 -0.41
CA TYR A 87 41.75 -46.12 0.56
C TYR A 87 41.63 -45.15 1.69
N ARG A 88 42.78 -44.72 2.28
CA ARG A 88 42.78 -43.74 3.36
C ARG A 88 42.29 -42.36 2.91
N THR A 89 42.66 -41.90 1.72
CA THR A 89 42.18 -40.65 1.17
C THR A 89 40.68 -40.73 0.81
N ALA A 90 40.24 -41.83 0.22
CA ALA A 90 38.81 -42.04 -0.05
C ALA A 90 37.96 -42.15 1.23
N ALA A 91 38.48 -42.80 2.29
CA ALA A 91 37.80 -42.88 3.59
C ALA A 91 37.75 -41.52 4.29
N LEU A 92 38.82 -40.72 4.21
CA LEU A 92 38.86 -39.37 4.76
C LEU A 92 37.87 -38.46 3.99
N PHE A 93 37.84 -38.55 2.66
CA PHE A 93 36.94 -37.75 1.83
C PHE A 93 35.47 -38.16 2.04
N GLY A 94 35.17 -39.45 2.08
CA GLY A 94 33.85 -40.00 2.39
C GLY A 94 33.39 -39.64 3.80
N GLY A 95 34.29 -39.72 4.78
CA GLY A 95 34.04 -39.30 6.16
C GLY A 95 33.73 -37.80 6.28
N SER A 96 34.51 -36.97 5.57
CA SER A 96 34.29 -35.52 5.55
C SER A 96 32.91 -35.15 4.94
N ILE A 97 32.51 -35.81 3.84
CA ILE A 97 31.19 -35.60 3.22
C ILE A 97 30.08 -36.06 4.17
N LEU A 98 30.26 -37.15 4.90
CA LEU A 98 29.28 -37.66 5.83
C LEU A 98 29.11 -36.73 7.05
N VAL A 99 30.19 -36.17 7.56
CA VAL A 99 30.19 -35.18 8.66
C VAL A 99 29.55 -33.86 8.20
N LEU A 100 29.87 -33.38 6.99
CA LEU A 100 29.25 -32.22 6.42
C LEU A 100 27.74 -32.44 6.20
N GLY A 101 27.35 -33.57 5.63
CA GLY A 101 25.96 -33.92 5.40
C GLY A 101 25.15 -34.02 6.68
N THR A 102 25.69 -34.70 7.70
CA THR A 102 25.06 -34.77 9.04
C THR A 102 25.01 -33.40 9.71
N GLY A 103 26.05 -32.55 9.54
CA GLY A 103 26.04 -31.18 10.04
C GLY A 103 24.97 -30.32 9.42
N VAL A 104 24.78 -30.40 8.08
CA VAL A 104 23.73 -29.70 7.36
C VAL A 104 22.34 -30.19 7.78
N VAL A 105 22.12 -31.50 7.87
CA VAL A 105 20.86 -32.06 8.35
C VAL A 105 20.61 -31.67 9.80
N GLY A 106 21.60 -31.72 10.65
CA GLY A 106 21.52 -31.27 12.05
C GLY A 106 21.17 -29.79 12.15
N PHE A 107 21.77 -28.96 11.29
CA PHE A 107 21.43 -27.53 11.20
C PHE A 107 19.98 -27.30 10.80
N PHE A 108 19.47 -27.99 9.78
CA PHE A 108 18.05 -27.86 9.39
C PHE A 108 17.09 -28.40 10.44
N ILE A 109 17.43 -29.47 11.15
CA ILE A 109 16.62 -29.96 12.28
C ILE A 109 16.65 -28.95 13.43
N TYR A 110 17.81 -28.41 13.75
CA TYR A 110 17.95 -27.36 14.78
C TYR A 110 17.15 -26.11 14.38
N ASP A 111 17.32 -25.61 13.14
CA ASP A 111 16.60 -24.48 12.59
C ASP A 111 15.08 -24.73 12.62
N TYR A 112 14.60 -25.89 12.17
CA TYR A 112 13.20 -26.28 12.22
C TYR A 112 12.65 -26.38 13.66
N THR A 113 13.43 -26.87 14.62
CA THR A 113 13.00 -26.95 16.02
C THR A 113 13.09 -25.61 16.73
N THR A 114 14.00 -24.72 16.31
CA THR A 114 14.17 -23.39 16.90
C THR A 114 13.13 -22.41 16.30
N TYR A 115 12.69 -22.60 15.05
CA TYR A 115 11.56 -21.86 14.46
C TYR A 115 10.18 -22.25 15.03
N ARG A 116 10.05 -23.35 15.69
CA ARG A 116 9.03 -23.53 16.72
C ARG A 116 9.54 -22.78 17.97
N GLU A 117 9.59 -21.47 17.94
CA GLU A 117 9.34 -20.71 19.14
C GLU A 117 8.11 -21.39 19.75
N ASP A 118 8.27 -21.89 20.93
CA ASP A 118 7.16 -22.18 21.78
C ASP A 118 6.34 -20.90 21.82
N LEU A 119 5.32 -20.85 20.97
CA LEU A 119 4.09 -20.21 21.34
C LEU A 119 3.62 -21.03 22.53
N SER A 120 4.43 -21.02 23.60
CA SER A 120 3.97 -21.32 24.91
C SER A 120 2.75 -20.48 25.00
N HIS A 121 1.60 -21.14 25.05
CA HIS A 121 0.36 -20.50 25.46
C HIS A 121 0.64 -20.00 26.88
N GLN A 122 1.43 -18.93 26.99
CA GLN A 122 1.39 -18.09 28.14
C GLN A 122 -0.07 -17.68 28.15
N ASP A 123 -0.78 -18.13 29.16
CA ASP A 123 -2.11 -17.59 29.45
C ASP A 123 -1.93 -16.08 29.62
N ILE A 124 -2.03 -15.37 28.47
CA ILE A 124 -2.02 -13.90 28.47
C ILE A 124 -3.31 -13.52 29.13
N GLN A 125 -3.21 -13.13 30.40
CA GLN A 125 -4.33 -12.67 31.16
C GLN A 125 -4.76 -11.30 30.61
N VAL A 126 -5.84 -11.29 29.85
CA VAL A 126 -6.46 -10.05 29.39
C VAL A 126 -7.21 -9.42 30.58
N SER A 127 -6.94 -8.16 30.83
CA SER A 127 -7.61 -7.42 31.92
C SER A 127 -9.14 -7.48 31.77
N GLU A 128 -9.87 -7.75 32.85
CA GLU A 128 -11.35 -7.71 32.86
C GLU A 128 -11.90 -6.34 32.39
N ILE A 129 -11.19 -5.24 32.68
CA ILE A 129 -11.58 -3.88 32.25
C ILE A 129 -11.51 -3.76 30.72
N ALA A 130 -10.56 -4.43 30.07
CA ALA A 130 -10.46 -4.44 28.61
C ALA A 130 -11.61 -5.24 27.96
N LEU A 131 -12.06 -6.34 28.60
CA LEU A 131 -13.15 -7.16 28.10
C LEU A 131 -14.54 -6.60 28.43
N SER A 132 -14.66 -5.85 29.53
CA SER A 132 -15.92 -5.27 29.99
C SER A 132 -15.69 -3.79 30.39
N PRO A 133 -15.46 -2.91 29.41
CA PRO A 133 -15.14 -1.52 29.66
C PRO A 133 -16.29 -0.78 30.36
N ARG A 134 -15.94 0.11 31.26
CA ARG A 134 -16.91 1.00 31.93
C ARG A 134 -17.59 1.87 30.87
N LYS A 135 -18.86 2.18 31.11
CA LYS A 135 -19.62 3.12 30.29
C LYS A 135 -19.57 4.50 30.87
N GLY A 136 -19.51 5.51 30.02
CA GLY A 136 -19.48 6.92 30.44
C GLY A 136 -19.53 7.88 29.25
N GLY A 137 -19.17 9.12 29.50
CA GLY A 137 -19.25 10.19 28.51
C GLY A 137 -20.66 10.61 28.15
N PRO A 138 -20.84 11.60 27.26
CA PRO A 138 -22.14 12.19 26.93
C PRO A 138 -23.18 11.19 26.40
N LYS A 139 -22.75 10.15 25.70
CA LYS A 139 -23.63 9.12 25.11
C LYS A 139 -23.63 7.82 25.89
N ASN A 140 -23.02 7.78 27.09
CA ASN A 140 -22.90 6.57 27.92
C ASN A 140 -22.41 5.33 27.17
N LEU A 141 -21.34 5.51 26.38
CA LEU A 141 -20.71 4.44 25.61
C LEU A 141 -19.60 3.75 26.42
N PRO A 142 -19.19 2.53 26.02
CA PRO A 142 -18.01 1.89 26.59
C PRO A 142 -16.76 2.76 26.41
N ILE A 143 -15.93 2.90 27.44
CA ILE A 143 -14.67 3.66 27.39
C ILE A 143 -13.51 2.66 27.36
N ALA A 144 -12.74 2.64 26.28
CA ALA A 144 -11.56 1.78 26.11
C ALA A 144 -10.36 2.38 26.88
N GLU A 145 -10.36 2.26 28.20
CA GLU A 145 -9.29 2.74 29.07
C GLU A 145 -8.03 1.88 28.97
N VAL A 146 -8.20 0.57 28.79
CA VAL A 146 -7.17 -0.45 28.65
C VAL A 146 -7.37 -1.16 27.34
N GLN A 147 -6.27 -1.42 26.64
CA GLN A 147 -6.29 -2.12 25.35
C GLN A 147 -6.30 -3.64 25.59
N ILE A 148 -6.94 -4.40 24.68
CA ILE A 148 -6.98 -5.87 24.76
C ILE A 148 -5.59 -6.49 24.59
N ASP A 149 -4.73 -5.82 23.81
CA ASP A 149 -3.35 -6.21 23.56
C ASP A 149 -2.33 -5.63 24.56
N ASP A 150 -2.80 -4.97 25.64
CA ASP A 150 -2.02 -4.63 26.81
C ASP A 150 -1.83 -5.89 27.66
N ASP A 151 -0.67 -6.53 27.56
CA ASP A 151 -0.30 -7.64 28.43
C ASP A 151 0.16 -7.17 29.82
N ASP A 152 0.35 -8.10 30.74
CA ASP A 152 0.82 -7.81 32.10
C ASP A 152 2.36 -7.86 32.23
N SER A 153 3.10 -7.83 31.09
CA SER A 153 4.55 -7.74 31.11
C SER A 153 5.02 -6.46 31.83
N SER A 154 6.18 -6.53 32.46
CA SER A 154 6.77 -5.36 33.15
C SER A 154 6.99 -4.18 32.19
N GLU A 155 7.27 -4.45 30.92
CA GLU A 155 7.42 -3.44 29.89
C GLU A 155 6.10 -2.75 29.57
N MET A 156 5.01 -3.50 29.44
CA MET A 156 3.69 -2.96 29.13
C MET A 156 3.09 -2.21 30.33
N GLN A 157 3.35 -2.67 31.56
CA GLN A 157 2.97 -1.91 32.78
C GLN A 157 3.64 -0.54 32.85
N LEU A 158 4.90 -0.43 32.42
CA LEU A 158 5.58 0.85 32.29
C LEU A 158 4.93 1.73 31.21
N GLN A 159 4.43 1.13 30.12
CA GLN A 159 3.72 1.86 29.05
C GLN A 159 2.36 2.40 29.53
N LYS A 160 1.59 1.62 30.28
CA LYS A 160 0.26 2.02 30.82
C LYS A 160 0.29 3.31 31.65
N ASN A 161 1.43 3.57 32.31
CA ASN A 161 1.60 4.76 33.17
C ASN A 161 2.02 6.02 32.37
N LYS A 162 2.23 5.93 31.05
CA LYS A 162 2.62 7.06 30.23
C LYS A 162 1.39 7.84 29.74
N PRO A 163 1.56 9.13 29.40
CA PRO A 163 0.46 9.90 28.81
C PRO A 163 -0.08 9.23 27.53
N LYS A 164 -1.39 9.17 27.40
CA LYS A 164 -2.08 8.55 26.26
C LYS A 164 -2.04 9.48 25.05
N LEU A 165 -1.35 9.06 23.99
CA LEU A 165 -1.32 9.74 22.71
C LEU A 165 -2.21 8.98 21.71
N VAL A 166 -3.33 9.59 21.34
CA VAL A 166 -4.21 9.04 20.31
C VAL A 166 -3.92 9.72 18.98
N ILE A 167 -3.74 8.93 17.93
CA ILE A 167 -3.47 9.39 16.57
C ILE A 167 -4.61 8.91 15.67
N LEU A 168 -5.35 9.84 15.07
CA LEU A 168 -6.46 9.56 14.17
C LEU A 168 -5.99 9.59 12.72
N GLY A 169 -6.11 8.44 12.05
CA GLY A 169 -5.67 8.24 10.67
C GLY A 169 -4.35 7.50 10.55
N GLY A 170 -4.20 6.72 9.48
CA GLY A 170 -3.01 5.94 9.14
C GLY A 170 -2.24 6.49 7.92
N GLY A 171 -2.45 7.78 7.58
CA GLY A 171 -1.85 8.42 6.40
C GLY A 171 -0.46 9.00 6.64
N TRP A 172 -0.01 9.84 5.70
CA TRP A 172 1.34 10.43 5.67
C TRP A 172 1.73 11.18 6.93
N GLY A 173 0.86 12.07 7.44
CA GLY A 173 1.16 12.86 8.64
C GLY A 173 1.35 11.98 9.86
N SER A 174 0.46 11.02 10.07
CA SER A 174 0.52 10.07 11.19
C SER A 174 1.75 9.17 11.13
N VAL A 175 2.07 8.62 9.95
CA VAL A 175 3.24 7.76 9.76
C VAL A 175 4.55 8.53 9.92
N ALA A 176 4.62 9.75 9.42
CA ALA A 176 5.77 10.62 9.62
C ALA A 176 6.01 10.90 11.11
N LEU A 177 4.93 11.21 11.85
CA LEU A 177 4.99 11.38 13.30
C LEU A 177 5.48 10.09 14.00
N LEU A 178 4.86 8.94 13.71
CA LEU A 178 5.21 7.66 14.32
C LEU A 178 6.68 7.28 14.10
N LYS A 179 7.27 7.64 12.95
CA LYS A 179 8.69 7.38 12.67
C LYS A 179 9.65 8.24 13.48
N THR A 180 9.19 9.36 14.02
CA THR A 180 10.02 10.33 14.73
C THR A 180 9.83 10.30 16.25
N LEU A 181 8.70 9.76 16.74
CA LEU A 181 8.45 9.60 18.18
C LEU A 181 9.47 8.65 18.83
N ASN A 182 9.88 9.01 20.04
CA ASN A 182 10.68 8.11 20.88
C ASN A 182 9.79 7.02 21.50
N PRO A 183 10.24 5.76 21.55
CA PRO A 183 9.42 4.63 22.00
C PRO A 183 8.86 4.74 23.41
N ASP A 184 9.55 5.50 24.26
CA ASP A 184 9.26 5.50 25.71
C ASP A 184 8.54 6.75 26.23
N GLN A 185 7.99 7.57 25.33
CA GLN A 185 7.38 8.85 25.72
C GLN A 185 5.89 8.77 26.02
N TYR A 186 5.15 7.96 25.26
CA TYR A 186 3.70 7.91 25.27
C TYR A 186 3.19 6.47 25.19
N HIS A 187 2.00 6.24 25.74
CA HIS A 187 1.16 5.10 25.40
C HIS A 187 0.38 5.46 24.14
N ILE A 188 0.77 4.89 23.01
CA ILE A 188 0.32 5.33 21.68
C ILE A 188 -0.80 4.42 21.18
N THR A 189 -1.91 5.01 20.74
CA THR A 189 -2.98 4.29 20.02
C THR A 189 -3.26 4.96 18.70
N VAL A 190 -3.14 4.21 17.58
CA VAL A 190 -3.52 4.66 16.25
C VAL A 190 -4.90 4.14 15.91
N VAL A 191 -5.80 5.03 15.51
CA VAL A 191 -7.16 4.70 15.06
C VAL A 191 -7.29 5.03 13.58
N SER A 192 -7.60 4.03 12.74
CA SER A 192 -7.80 4.23 11.31
C SER A 192 -8.77 3.19 10.75
N PRO A 193 -9.64 3.56 9.78
CA PRO A 193 -10.52 2.60 9.11
C PRO A 193 -9.75 1.58 8.27
N THR A 194 -8.55 1.94 7.78
CA THR A 194 -7.64 1.06 7.05
C THR A 194 -6.49 0.61 7.93
N ASN A 195 -6.07 -0.64 7.81
CA ASN A 195 -4.98 -1.24 8.60
C ASN A 195 -3.60 -1.13 7.94
N TYR A 196 -3.51 -0.33 6.89
CA TYR A 196 -2.27 -0.10 6.14
C TYR A 196 -2.07 1.39 5.85
N PHE A 197 -0.82 1.76 5.70
CA PHE A 197 -0.39 3.01 5.08
C PHE A 197 -0.30 2.79 3.57
N LEU A 198 -0.80 3.73 2.78
CA LEU A 198 -0.75 3.70 1.32
C LEU A 198 0.23 4.74 0.79
N PHE A 199 1.14 4.31 -0.06
CA PHE A 199 2.05 5.18 -0.81
C PHE A 199 1.33 5.77 -2.03
N THR A 200 0.54 6.81 -1.80
CA THR A 200 -0.38 7.42 -2.77
C THR A 200 0.26 7.94 -4.07
N PRO A 201 1.53 8.43 -4.12
CA PRO A 201 2.12 8.93 -5.36
C PRO A 201 2.23 7.90 -6.49
N MET A 202 2.25 6.61 -6.16
CA MET A 202 2.33 5.54 -7.16
C MET A 202 0.98 4.88 -7.46
N LEU A 203 -0.11 5.45 -6.96
CA LEU A 203 -1.44 4.90 -7.17
C LEU A 203 -1.90 4.97 -8.64
N PRO A 204 -1.62 6.04 -9.41
CA PRO A 204 -1.87 6.05 -10.86
C PRO A 204 -1.19 4.89 -11.59
N SER A 205 0.09 4.64 -11.34
CA SER A 205 0.85 3.54 -11.96
C SER A 205 0.30 2.16 -11.59
N ALA A 206 -0.14 1.98 -10.33
CA ALA A 206 -0.78 0.73 -9.92
C ALA A 206 -2.16 0.53 -10.56
N THR A 207 -2.88 1.62 -10.83
CA THR A 207 -4.19 1.56 -11.48
C THR A 207 -4.12 0.95 -12.87
N VAL A 208 -3.09 1.27 -13.63
CA VAL A 208 -2.87 0.70 -14.98
C VAL A 208 -2.10 -0.63 -14.96
N GLY A 209 -1.54 -1.02 -13.82
CA GLY A 209 -0.86 -2.30 -13.65
C GLY A 209 0.66 -2.26 -13.84
N THR A 210 1.26 -1.09 -14.01
CA THR A 210 2.72 -0.91 -14.01
C THR A 210 3.32 -1.37 -12.68
N LEU A 211 2.57 -1.20 -11.57
CA LEU A 211 2.93 -1.63 -10.23
C LEU A 211 1.86 -2.53 -9.62
N GLU A 212 2.30 -3.49 -8.81
CA GLU A 212 1.39 -4.30 -7.99
C GLU A 212 0.88 -3.52 -6.77
N PHE A 213 -0.41 -3.61 -6.46
CA PHE A 213 -1.03 -2.93 -5.31
C PHE A 213 -0.34 -3.25 -3.99
N ARG A 214 0.12 -4.50 -3.83
CA ARG A 214 0.85 -4.95 -2.64
C ARG A 214 2.12 -4.15 -2.37
N SER A 215 2.75 -3.62 -3.40
CA SER A 215 4.00 -2.85 -3.28
C SER A 215 3.77 -1.43 -2.73
N LEU A 216 2.53 -0.96 -2.73
CA LEU A 216 2.17 0.38 -2.28
C LEU A 216 1.75 0.43 -0.81
N VAL A 217 1.58 -0.70 -0.16
CA VAL A 217 1.02 -0.77 1.20
C VAL A 217 2.03 -1.24 2.22
N GLU A 218 2.00 -0.62 3.38
CA GLU A 218 2.75 -1.04 4.58
C GLU A 218 1.77 -1.20 5.74
N PRO A 219 1.72 -2.38 6.40
CA PRO A 219 0.83 -2.57 7.56
C PRO A 219 1.13 -1.59 8.69
N ILE A 220 0.10 -0.89 9.20
CA ILE A 220 0.26 0.07 10.31
C ILE A 220 0.82 -0.62 11.55
N ARG A 221 0.40 -1.85 11.85
CA ARG A 221 0.93 -2.61 12.99
C ARG A 221 2.45 -2.79 12.92
N ARG A 222 3.03 -2.98 11.74
CA ARG A 222 4.48 -3.04 11.55
C ARG A 222 5.16 -1.69 11.83
N ILE A 223 4.53 -0.60 11.41
CA ILE A 223 5.06 0.75 11.63
C ILE A 223 5.09 1.10 13.11
N ILE A 224 4.02 0.77 13.85
CA ILE A 224 3.89 1.10 15.28
C ILE A 224 4.66 0.17 16.22
N THR A 225 5.16 -0.98 15.74
CA THR A 225 5.96 -1.91 16.56
C THR A 225 7.17 -1.21 17.19
N ARG A 226 7.80 -0.28 16.46
CA ARG A 226 8.95 0.48 16.97
C ARG A 226 8.64 1.32 18.21
N VAL A 227 7.43 1.83 18.31
CA VAL A 227 6.97 2.66 19.43
C VAL A 227 6.09 1.88 20.41
N LYS A 228 6.02 0.54 20.28
CA LYS A 228 5.20 -0.34 21.11
C LYS A 228 3.74 0.14 21.19
N GLY A 229 3.22 0.68 20.07
CA GLY A 229 1.90 1.27 19.99
C GLY A 229 0.81 0.25 19.69
N HIS A 230 -0.44 0.64 19.96
CA HIS A 230 -1.65 -0.12 19.68
C HIS A 230 -2.31 0.38 18.40
N PHE A 231 -3.01 -0.51 17.70
CA PHE A 231 -3.78 -0.18 16.52
C PHE A 231 -5.23 -0.64 16.66
N MET A 232 -6.16 0.29 16.46
CA MET A 232 -7.60 0.05 16.38
C MET A 232 -8.10 0.32 14.97
N ARG A 233 -8.70 -0.70 14.34
CA ARG A 233 -9.40 -0.51 13.08
C ARG A 233 -10.79 0.06 13.38
N ALA A 234 -10.92 1.39 13.39
CA ALA A 234 -12.16 2.10 13.66
C ALA A 234 -12.15 3.46 12.96
N THR A 235 -13.33 4.06 12.83
CA THR A 235 -13.53 5.41 12.31
C THR A 235 -13.75 6.37 13.47
N ALA A 236 -13.02 7.48 13.48
CA ALA A 236 -13.27 8.57 14.44
C ALA A 236 -14.52 9.35 14.00
N GLU A 237 -15.47 9.50 14.92
CA GLU A 237 -16.75 10.14 14.65
C GLU A 237 -16.85 11.54 15.25
N ASN A 238 -16.43 11.70 16.49
CA ASN A 238 -16.52 12.98 17.22
C ASN A 238 -15.43 13.09 18.27
N ILE A 239 -15.23 14.31 18.82
CA ILE A 239 -14.34 14.58 19.93
C ILE A 239 -15.11 15.33 21.00
N GLU A 240 -15.07 14.81 22.22
CA GLU A 240 -15.53 15.47 23.42
C GLU A 240 -14.35 16.14 24.13
N PHE A 241 -14.10 17.40 23.82
CA PHE A 241 -12.89 18.12 24.26
C PHE A 241 -12.83 18.28 25.78
N SER A 242 -13.98 18.47 26.45
CA SER A 242 -14.05 18.66 27.91
C SER A 242 -13.66 17.41 28.70
N GLU A 243 -14.03 16.24 28.20
CA GLU A 243 -13.77 14.94 28.83
C GLU A 243 -12.56 14.20 28.22
N LYS A 244 -11.93 14.79 27.21
CA LYS A 244 -10.81 14.20 26.47
C LYS A 244 -11.12 12.80 25.94
N LEU A 245 -12.27 12.67 25.27
CA LEU A 245 -12.74 11.42 24.71
C LEU A 245 -12.90 11.55 23.19
N VAL A 246 -12.43 10.56 22.45
CA VAL A 246 -12.72 10.40 21.01
C VAL A 246 -13.80 9.35 20.85
N GLU A 247 -14.93 9.72 20.23
CA GLU A 247 -15.94 8.77 19.81
C GLU A 247 -15.47 8.03 18.56
N CYS A 248 -15.43 6.72 18.64
CA CYS A 248 -15.05 5.83 17.55
C CYS A 248 -16.20 4.90 17.19
N SER A 249 -16.32 4.57 15.91
CA SER A 249 -17.28 3.58 15.40
C SER A 249 -16.58 2.46 14.65
N GLN A 250 -17.14 1.27 14.72
CA GLN A 250 -16.71 0.11 13.94
C GLN A 250 -17.90 -0.81 13.68
N LYS A 251 -17.86 -1.56 12.56
CA LYS A 251 -18.78 -2.67 12.33
C LYS A 251 -18.24 -3.94 13.01
N ASP A 252 -19.05 -4.59 13.80
CA ASP A 252 -18.73 -5.91 14.37
C ASP A 252 -18.75 -7.01 13.29
N ALA A 253 -18.43 -8.24 13.69
CA ALA A 253 -18.45 -9.40 12.79
C ALA A 253 -19.84 -9.70 12.19
N SER A 254 -20.92 -9.22 12.83
CA SER A 254 -22.29 -9.34 12.37
C SER A 254 -22.74 -8.18 11.47
N GLY A 255 -21.88 -7.17 11.27
CA GLY A 255 -22.16 -6.00 10.47
C GLY A 255 -22.88 -4.87 11.22
N ASN A 256 -23.14 -5.01 12.53
CA ASN A 256 -23.74 -3.96 13.34
C ASN A 256 -22.72 -2.88 13.68
N GLU A 257 -23.15 -1.62 13.71
CA GLU A 257 -22.30 -0.53 14.13
C GLU A 257 -22.16 -0.52 15.65
N VAL A 258 -20.93 -0.66 16.13
CA VAL A 258 -20.56 -0.55 17.54
C VAL A 258 -19.81 0.75 17.76
N ARG A 259 -20.16 1.49 18.80
CA ARG A 259 -19.52 2.75 19.17
C ARG A 259 -18.90 2.66 20.56
N PHE A 260 -17.77 3.31 20.72
CA PHE A 260 -17.04 3.39 21.99
C PHE A 260 -16.25 4.69 22.09
N TYR A 261 -15.81 5.03 23.30
CA TYR A 261 -14.91 6.14 23.54
C TYR A 261 -13.48 5.66 23.76
N LEU A 262 -12.52 6.45 23.26
CA LEU A 262 -11.10 6.28 23.49
C LEU A 262 -10.58 7.53 24.24
N PRO A 263 -10.07 7.39 25.47
CA PRO A 263 -9.54 8.51 26.24
C PRO A 263 -8.15 8.90 25.75
N TYR A 264 -7.83 10.20 25.78
CA TYR A 264 -6.53 10.73 25.41
C TYR A 264 -6.02 11.80 26.38
N ASP A 265 -4.71 11.90 26.54
CA ASP A 265 -4.04 13.07 27.14
C ASP A 265 -3.62 14.04 26.04
N LYS A 266 -3.20 13.51 24.88
CA LYS A 266 -2.90 14.25 23.66
C LYS A 266 -3.53 13.57 22.47
N LEU A 267 -4.04 14.39 21.53
CA LEU A 267 -4.73 13.92 20.34
C LEU A 267 -4.10 14.50 19.09
N VAL A 268 -3.84 13.66 18.09
CA VAL A 268 -3.39 14.09 16.77
C VAL A 268 -4.41 13.70 15.72
N ILE A 269 -4.93 14.69 15.00
CA ILE A 269 -5.85 14.54 13.90
C ILE A 269 -5.04 14.49 12.60
N GLY A 270 -4.97 13.31 11.99
CA GLY A 270 -4.26 13.05 10.73
C GLY A 270 -5.13 12.29 9.72
N VAL A 271 -6.43 12.61 9.69
CA VAL A 271 -7.46 11.90 8.90
C VAL A 271 -7.44 12.22 7.41
N GLY A 272 -6.57 13.13 6.97
CA GLY A 272 -6.46 13.53 5.57
C GLY A 272 -7.67 14.34 5.08
N SER A 273 -7.90 14.31 3.77
CA SER A 273 -8.91 15.07 3.07
C SER A 273 -9.76 14.19 2.16
N THR A 274 -10.93 14.68 1.77
CA THR A 274 -11.77 14.07 0.74
C THR A 274 -11.78 14.89 -0.54
N THR A 275 -12.40 14.36 -1.60
CA THR A 275 -12.54 15.07 -2.88
C THR A 275 -13.71 16.06 -2.82
N ASN A 276 -13.54 17.23 -3.41
CA ASN A 276 -14.58 18.25 -3.47
C ASN A 276 -15.47 18.02 -4.70
N PRO A 277 -16.78 17.84 -4.55
CA PRO A 277 -17.69 17.69 -5.66
C PRO A 277 -17.97 18.99 -6.42
N HIS A 278 -17.62 20.17 -5.89
CA HIS A 278 -17.84 21.50 -6.48
C HIS A 278 -19.30 21.77 -6.94
N GLY A 279 -20.27 21.02 -6.40
CA GLY A 279 -21.68 21.13 -6.81
C GLY A 279 -22.00 20.54 -8.18
N VAL A 280 -21.10 19.76 -8.77
CA VAL A 280 -21.31 19.07 -10.05
C VAL A 280 -22.28 17.92 -9.85
N LYS A 281 -23.23 17.77 -10.76
CA LYS A 281 -24.21 16.67 -10.76
C LYS A 281 -23.64 15.45 -11.48
N GLY A 282 -24.06 14.26 -11.05
CA GLY A 282 -23.74 13.01 -11.73
C GLY A 282 -22.35 12.47 -11.41
N LEU A 283 -21.73 12.86 -10.29
CA LEU A 283 -20.42 12.33 -9.88
C LEU A 283 -20.46 10.85 -9.51
N GLU A 284 -21.63 10.27 -9.31
CA GLU A 284 -21.85 8.83 -9.19
C GLU A 284 -21.44 8.06 -10.46
N ASN A 285 -21.35 8.75 -11.61
CA ASN A 285 -20.86 8.20 -12.88
C ASN A 285 -19.34 8.34 -13.04
N CYS A 286 -18.65 8.92 -12.05
CA CYS A 286 -17.20 9.10 -12.05
C CYS A 286 -16.51 8.12 -11.11
N HIS A 287 -15.25 7.85 -11.41
CA HIS A 287 -14.33 7.22 -10.48
C HIS A 287 -13.53 8.28 -9.71
N PHE A 288 -13.19 7.97 -8.48
CA PHE A 288 -12.21 8.70 -7.67
C PHE A 288 -10.96 7.84 -7.55
N LEU A 289 -9.83 8.45 -7.22
CA LEU A 289 -8.57 7.73 -7.04
C LEU A 289 -7.91 8.17 -5.71
N LYS A 290 -8.31 7.53 -4.63
CA LYS A 290 -7.83 7.80 -3.27
C LYS A 290 -7.23 6.58 -2.58
N ASP A 291 -7.71 5.39 -2.91
CA ASP A 291 -7.28 4.14 -2.30
C ASP A 291 -7.10 3.00 -3.33
N ILE A 292 -6.75 1.81 -2.84
CA ILE A 292 -6.52 0.64 -3.69
C ILE A 292 -7.82 0.13 -4.31
N ASP A 293 -8.93 0.17 -3.57
CA ASP A 293 -10.22 -0.29 -4.06
C ASP A 293 -10.68 0.57 -5.23
N ASP A 294 -10.43 1.88 -5.17
CA ASP A 294 -10.67 2.79 -6.28
C ASP A 294 -9.83 2.42 -7.50
N ALA A 295 -8.53 2.22 -7.30
CA ALA A 295 -7.62 1.85 -8.39
C ALA A 295 -8.02 0.52 -9.06
N GLN A 296 -8.46 -0.47 -8.27
CA GLN A 296 -8.97 -1.74 -8.79
C GLN A 296 -10.26 -1.58 -9.60
N LYS A 297 -11.21 -0.78 -9.10
CA LYS A 297 -12.45 -0.47 -9.82
C LYS A 297 -12.17 0.23 -11.15
N ILE A 298 -11.26 1.20 -11.15
CA ILE A 298 -10.83 1.92 -12.36
C ILE A 298 -10.24 0.92 -13.37
N ARG A 299 -9.28 0.11 -12.96
CA ARG A 299 -8.64 -0.88 -13.84
C ARG A 299 -9.66 -1.84 -14.44
N ASN A 300 -10.55 -2.37 -13.62
CA ASN A 300 -11.60 -3.28 -14.10
C ASN A 300 -12.55 -2.60 -15.10
N HIS A 301 -12.90 -1.34 -14.86
CA HIS A 301 -13.78 -0.59 -15.78
C HIS A 301 -13.09 -0.34 -17.13
N ILE A 302 -11.81 0.08 -17.12
CA ILE A 302 -11.02 0.28 -18.35
C ILE A 302 -10.98 -1.02 -19.16
N MET A 303 -10.61 -2.14 -18.54
CA MET A 303 -10.54 -3.43 -19.22
C MET A 303 -11.89 -3.89 -19.75
N THR A 304 -12.97 -3.68 -18.99
CA THR A 304 -14.33 -4.02 -19.41
C THR A 304 -14.75 -3.22 -20.64
N ASN A 305 -14.44 -1.93 -20.69
CA ASN A 305 -14.74 -1.09 -21.84
C ASN A 305 -13.99 -1.55 -23.11
N LEU A 306 -12.73 -1.93 -22.97
CA LEU A 306 -11.93 -2.46 -24.08
C LEU A 306 -12.52 -3.78 -24.63
N GLU A 307 -12.95 -4.68 -23.75
CA GLU A 307 -13.59 -5.93 -24.17
C GLU A 307 -14.94 -5.67 -24.87
N TYR A 308 -15.78 -4.78 -24.33
CA TYR A 308 -17.04 -4.42 -24.96
C TYR A 308 -16.86 -3.72 -26.30
N ALA A 309 -15.82 -2.89 -26.44
CA ALA A 309 -15.49 -2.25 -27.71
C ALA A 309 -15.09 -3.27 -28.80
N CYS A 310 -14.63 -4.46 -28.43
CA CYS A 310 -14.26 -5.54 -29.36
C CYS A 310 -15.44 -6.40 -29.80
N LEU A 311 -16.63 -6.27 -29.19
CA LEU A 311 -17.77 -7.12 -29.56
C LEU A 311 -18.28 -6.80 -30.97
N PRO A 312 -18.63 -7.80 -31.79
CA PRO A 312 -19.14 -7.58 -33.14
C PRO A 312 -20.51 -6.91 -33.17
N THR A 313 -21.21 -6.84 -32.04
CA THR A 313 -22.51 -6.23 -31.87
C THR A 313 -22.45 -4.77 -31.41
N THR A 314 -21.27 -4.26 -31.09
CA THR A 314 -21.06 -2.88 -30.64
C THR A 314 -21.05 -1.94 -31.85
N SER A 315 -21.93 -0.92 -31.84
CA SER A 315 -21.96 0.09 -32.92
C SER A 315 -20.69 0.95 -32.91
N ASP A 316 -20.44 1.64 -34.03
CA ASP A 316 -19.28 2.54 -34.13
C ASP A 316 -19.36 3.71 -33.15
N GLU A 317 -20.56 4.25 -32.90
CA GLU A 317 -20.77 5.31 -31.92
C GLU A 317 -20.52 4.82 -30.49
N GLU A 318 -21.04 3.65 -30.17
CA GLU A 318 -20.85 3.05 -28.82
C GLU A 318 -19.39 2.65 -28.59
N ARG A 319 -18.72 2.15 -29.62
CA ARG A 319 -17.30 1.82 -29.54
C ARG A 319 -16.46 3.07 -29.25
N LYS A 320 -16.69 4.17 -29.98
CA LYS A 320 -16.00 5.45 -29.73
C LYS A 320 -16.30 5.98 -28.33
N ARG A 321 -17.53 5.84 -27.86
CA ARG A 321 -17.90 6.24 -26.50
C ARG A 321 -17.13 5.41 -25.45
N LEU A 322 -17.11 4.08 -25.57
CA LEU A 322 -16.40 3.18 -24.65
C LEU A 322 -14.90 3.45 -24.60
N LEU A 323 -14.31 3.88 -25.72
CA LEU A 323 -12.89 4.17 -25.88
C LEU A 323 -12.52 5.64 -25.58
N SER A 324 -13.47 6.45 -25.12
CA SER A 324 -13.25 7.83 -24.67
C SER A 324 -13.04 7.87 -23.16
N PHE A 325 -11.80 8.20 -22.76
CA PHE A 325 -11.34 8.26 -21.37
C PHE A 325 -11.19 9.73 -20.97
N VAL A 326 -11.97 10.17 -20.00
CA VAL A 326 -11.97 11.56 -19.55
C VAL A 326 -11.38 11.67 -18.16
N VAL A 327 -10.47 12.62 -17.98
CA VAL A 327 -9.87 12.99 -16.67
C VAL A 327 -10.31 14.42 -16.36
N SER A 328 -11.07 14.61 -15.30
CA SER A 328 -11.44 15.93 -14.80
C SER A 328 -10.50 16.37 -13.70
N GLY A 329 -9.66 17.35 -14.00
CA GLY A 329 -8.67 17.92 -13.08
C GLY A 329 -7.23 17.78 -13.58
N GLY A 330 -6.63 18.91 -13.97
CA GLY A 330 -5.21 19.01 -14.40
C GLY A 330 -4.21 19.20 -13.25
N GLY A 331 -4.52 18.72 -12.05
CA GLY A 331 -3.57 18.62 -10.95
C GLY A 331 -2.64 17.41 -11.09
N PRO A 332 -1.69 17.20 -10.15
CA PRO A 332 -0.71 16.11 -10.23
C PRO A 332 -1.32 14.74 -10.47
N THR A 333 -2.34 14.36 -9.70
CA THR A 333 -3.01 13.06 -9.82
C THR A 333 -3.66 12.85 -11.18
N GLY A 334 -4.35 13.89 -11.70
CA GLY A 334 -5.02 13.78 -13.01
C GLY A 334 -4.01 13.71 -14.16
N VAL A 335 -2.94 14.47 -14.10
CA VAL A 335 -1.87 14.48 -15.11
C VAL A 335 -1.12 13.15 -15.11
N GLU A 336 -0.74 12.63 -13.92
CA GLU A 336 -0.08 11.34 -13.78
C GLU A 336 -0.97 10.20 -14.29
N PHE A 337 -2.25 10.21 -13.93
CA PHE A 337 -3.19 9.21 -14.41
C PHE A 337 -3.41 9.28 -15.92
N ALA A 338 -3.52 10.50 -16.48
CA ALA A 338 -3.68 10.67 -17.94
C ALA A 338 -2.46 10.15 -18.71
N ALA A 339 -1.25 10.34 -18.18
CA ALA A 339 -0.03 9.78 -18.76
C ALA A 339 0.00 8.26 -18.68
N GLU A 340 -0.26 7.70 -17.50
CA GLU A 340 -0.22 6.25 -17.29
C GLU A 340 -1.30 5.51 -18.10
N ILE A 341 -2.52 6.08 -18.21
CA ILE A 341 -3.56 5.47 -19.05
C ILE A 341 -3.23 5.57 -20.53
N PHE A 342 -2.61 6.67 -20.95
CA PHE A 342 -2.16 6.81 -22.35
C PHE A 342 -1.10 5.73 -22.68
N ASP A 343 -0.11 5.55 -21.83
CA ASP A 343 0.93 4.51 -22.00
C ASP A 343 0.31 3.11 -22.04
N LEU A 344 -0.59 2.78 -21.10
CA LEU A 344 -1.34 1.51 -21.09
C LEU A 344 -2.05 1.26 -22.42
N LEU A 345 -2.80 2.26 -22.91
CA LEU A 345 -3.67 2.11 -24.09
C LEU A 345 -2.87 2.07 -25.39
N ASN A 346 -1.73 2.74 -25.49
CA ASN A 346 -0.97 2.87 -26.73
C ASN A 346 0.23 1.92 -26.80
N GLU A 347 0.82 1.52 -25.68
CA GLU A 347 1.99 0.66 -25.63
C GLU A 347 1.62 -0.79 -25.29
N ASP A 348 0.98 -1.02 -24.14
CA ASP A 348 0.74 -2.37 -23.63
C ASP A 348 -0.43 -3.08 -24.34
N ILE A 349 -1.57 -2.40 -24.44
CA ILE A 349 -2.82 -3.01 -24.94
C ILE A 349 -2.79 -3.16 -26.46
N THR A 350 -2.09 -2.31 -27.18
CA THR A 350 -2.01 -2.37 -28.63
C THR A 350 -1.45 -3.70 -29.18
N ALA A 351 -0.68 -4.41 -28.40
CA ALA A 351 -0.14 -5.72 -28.79
C ALA A 351 -1.20 -6.83 -28.74
N HIS A 352 -2.23 -6.69 -27.92
CA HIS A 352 -3.19 -7.74 -27.57
C HIS A 352 -4.61 -7.50 -28.11
N PHE A 353 -4.97 -6.24 -28.38
CA PHE A 353 -6.28 -5.87 -28.88
C PHE A 353 -6.29 -5.57 -30.39
N PRO A 354 -7.46 -5.66 -31.07
CA PRO A 354 -7.56 -5.38 -32.48
C PRO A 354 -6.99 -4.01 -32.88
N LYS A 355 -6.27 -3.96 -34.00
CA LYS A 355 -5.62 -2.72 -34.49
C LYS A 355 -6.61 -1.56 -34.71
N LEU A 356 -7.88 -1.87 -34.98
CA LEU A 356 -8.94 -0.86 -35.16
C LEU A 356 -9.09 0.04 -33.94
N LEU A 357 -8.96 -0.51 -32.72
CA LEU A 357 -9.14 0.25 -31.48
C LEU A 357 -8.11 1.36 -31.30
N ARG A 358 -6.90 1.19 -31.85
CA ARG A 358 -5.79 2.16 -31.72
C ARG A 358 -6.13 3.55 -32.23
N ASN A 359 -6.94 3.62 -33.29
CA ASN A 359 -7.30 4.89 -33.92
C ASN A 359 -8.56 5.52 -33.32
N GLU A 360 -9.26 4.80 -32.45
CA GLU A 360 -10.52 5.24 -31.84
C GLU A 360 -10.37 5.57 -30.35
N ILE A 361 -9.25 5.18 -29.73
CA ILE A 361 -8.94 5.53 -28.34
C ILE A 361 -8.66 7.03 -28.24
N SER A 362 -9.33 7.69 -27.29
CA SER A 362 -9.11 9.10 -26.97
C SER A 362 -8.95 9.31 -25.47
N VAL A 363 -7.98 10.14 -25.08
CA VAL A 363 -7.76 10.57 -23.71
C VAL A 363 -7.93 12.07 -23.63
N HIS A 364 -8.85 12.54 -22.79
CA HIS A 364 -9.18 13.94 -22.62
C HIS A 364 -8.89 14.39 -21.20
N LEU A 365 -8.17 15.49 -21.03
CA LEU A 365 -7.87 16.09 -19.73
C LEU A 365 -8.55 17.46 -19.63
N ILE A 366 -9.60 17.56 -18.80
CA ILE A 366 -10.36 18.79 -18.59
C ILE A 366 -9.78 19.57 -17.42
N GLN A 367 -9.34 20.81 -17.67
CA GLN A 367 -8.77 21.71 -16.67
C GLN A 367 -9.48 23.05 -16.64
N SER A 368 -9.93 23.50 -15.46
CA SER A 368 -10.65 24.76 -15.29
C SER A 368 -9.77 26.01 -15.39
N ARG A 369 -8.48 25.86 -15.34
CA ARG A 369 -7.47 26.94 -15.46
C ARG A 369 -6.82 26.93 -16.83
N GLY A 370 -5.98 27.97 -17.11
CA GLY A 370 -5.31 28.11 -18.40
C GLY A 370 -4.19 27.10 -18.65
N HIS A 371 -3.68 26.48 -17.59
CA HIS A 371 -2.59 25.49 -17.66
C HIS A 371 -2.88 24.29 -16.75
N ILE A 372 -2.38 23.11 -17.13
CA ILE A 372 -2.27 21.97 -16.23
C ILE A 372 -1.14 22.21 -15.22
N LEU A 373 -1.12 21.47 -14.11
CA LEU A 373 -0.12 21.60 -13.04
C LEU A 373 0.09 23.06 -12.56
N ASN A 374 -0.96 23.87 -12.55
CA ASN A 374 -0.94 25.30 -12.28
C ASN A 374 -0.41 25.70 -10.88
N THR A 375 -0.13 24.75 -10.01
CA THR A 375 0.53 24.95 -8.70
C THR A 375 2.05 24.82 -8.76
N TYR A 376 2.60 24.44 -9.90
CA TYR A 376 4.03 24.31 -10.18
C TYR A 376 4.54 25.51 -10.98
N ASP A 377 5.85 25.54 -11.22
CA ASP A 377 6.47 26.52 -12.10
C ASP A 377 5.89 26.41 -13.52
N GLU A 378 5.70 27.54 -14.19
CA GLU A 378 5.13 27.62 -15.54
C GLU A 378 5.91 26.78 -16.56
N ALA A 379 7.24 26.67 -16.39
CA ALA A 379 8.07 25.83 -17.25
C ALA A 379 7.71 24.35 -17.15
N VAL A 380 7.30 23.88 -15.96
CA VAL A 380 6.84 22.48 -15.75
C VAL A 380 5.50 22.27 -16.43
N SER A 381 4.58 23.24 -16.30
CA SER A 381 3.26 23.19 -16.96
C SER A 381 3.41 23.10 -18.47
N LYS A 382 4.17 24.02 -19.08
CA LYS A 382 4.44 24.05 -20.53
C LYS A 382 5.10 22.76 -21.03
N TYR A 383 6.09 22.24 -20.31
CA TYR A 383 6.74 20.99 -20.69
C TYR A 383 5.74 19.81 -20.70
N ALA A 384 4.86 19.73 -19.70
CA ALA A 384 3.85 18.68 -19.64
C ALA A 384 2.81 18.82 -20.76
N GLU A 385 2.38 20.04 -21.07
CA GLU A 385 1.44 20.34 -22.16
C GLU A 385 2.05 20.00 -23.53
N GLU A 386 3.30 20.36 -23.79
CA GLU A 386 4.02 20.00 -25.01
C GLU A 386 4.17 18.49 -25.16
N ARG A 387 4.44 17.78 -24.06
CA ARG A 387 4.54 16.32 -24.08
C ARG A 387 3.20 15.68 -24.42
N PHE A 388 2.12 16.10 -23.77
CA PHE A 388 0.77 15.59 -24.05
C PHE A 388 0.29 15.90 -25.47
N ALA A 389 0.61 17.09 -26.00
CA ALA A 389 0.30 17.43 -27.39
C ALA A 389 1.02 16.50 -28.37
N HIS A 390 2.29 16.15 -28.10
CA HIS A 390 3.03 15.16 -28.89
C HIS A 390 2.38 13.77 -28.82
N ASP A 391 1.92 13.37 -27.65
CA ASP A 391 1.31 12.07 -27.40
C ASP A 391 -0.19 12.04 -27.75
N GLN A 392 -0.75 13.11 -28.32
CA GLN A 392 -2.15 13.24 -28.76
C GLN A 392 -3.17 13.10 -27.62
N VAL A 393 -2.80 13.47 -26.39
CA VAL A 393 -3.74 13.66 -25.29
C VAL A 393 -4.42 15.03 -25.46
N ASP A 394 -5.74 15.05 -25.50
CA ASP A 394 -6.51 16.29 -25.70
C ASP A 394 -6.64 17.06 -24.38
N ILE A 395 -5.96 18.20 -24.28
CA ILE A 395 -5.98 19.07 -23.09
C ILE A 395 -7.01 20.17 -23.29
N LEU A 396 -8.10 20.13 -22.55
CA LEU A 396 -9.18 21.10 -22.56
C LEU A 396 -8.99 22.09 -21.40
N THR A 397 -8.16 23.10 -21.60
CA THR A 397 -7.98 24.20 -20.64
C THR A 397 -9.13 25.18 -20.62
N ASN A 398 -9.21 26.03 -19.58
CA ASN A 398 -10.30 26.99 -19.36
C ASN A 398 -11.71 26.33 -19.39
N SER A 399 -11.77 25.05 -19.05
CA SER A 399 -12.94 24.20 -19.19
C SER A 399 -13.43 23.72 -17.83
N ARG A 400 -14.68 23.95 -17.50
CA ARG A 400 -15.27 23.57 -16.21
C ARG A 400 -16.45 22.61 -16.43
N VAL A 401 -16.35 21.42 -15.82
CA VAL A 401 -17.42 20.43 -15.83
C VAL A 401 -18.63 20.96 -15.07
N LYS A 402 -19.81 20.77 -15.64
CA LYS A 402 -21.12 21.11 -15.06
C LYS A 402 -21.93 19.88 -14.63
N GLU A 403 -21.88 18.85 -15.46
CA GLU A 403 -22.69 17.64 -15.26
C GLU A 403 -22.00 16.44 -15.89
N VAL A 404 -22.16 15.28 -15.28
CA VAL A 404 -21.67 14.00 -15.78
C VAL A 404 -22.85 13.04 -15.87
N THR A 405 -23.17 12.60 -17.06
CA THR A 405 -24.21 11.57 -17.29
C THR A 405 -23.54 10.20 -17.47
N PRO A 406 -24.26 9.09 -17.53
CA PRO A 406 -23.65 7.77 -17.75
C PRO A 406 -22.89 7.62 -19.08
N ASP A 407 -23.20 8.45 -20.08
CA ASP A 407 -22.69 8.34 -21.44
C ASP A 407 -21.86 9.53 -21.92
N ARG A 408 -21.92 10.68 -21.23
CA ARG A 408 -21.22 11.90 -21.63
C ARG A 408 -20.87 12.81 -20.46
N ILE A 409 -19.91 13.71 -20.69
CA ILE A 409 -19.55 14.79 -19.79
C ILE A 409 -19.91 16.13 -20.44
N ILE A 410 -20.59 17.00 -19.68
CA ILE A 410 -21.01 18.34 -20.10
C ILE A 410 -20.16 19.36 -19.37
N PHE A 411 -19.50 20.23 -20.11
CA PHE A 411 -18.62 21.26 -19.57
C PHE A 411 -18.76 22.58 -20.30
N THR A 412 -18.34 23.66 -19.65
CA THR A 412 -18.22 24.98 -20.26
C THR A 412 -16.79 25.32 -20.52
N GLN A 413 -16.49 25.84 -21.69
CA GLN A 413 -15.17 26.35 -22.07
C GLN A 413 -15.25 27.85 -22.31
N LYS A 414 -14.27 28.59 -21.78
CA LYS A 414 -14.11 30.01 -22.10
C LYS A 414 -13.31 30.13 -23.39
N GLY A 415 -13.93 30.76 -24.41
CA GLY A 415 -13.25 31.13 -25.65
C GLY A 415 -12.31 32.34 -25.47
N GLU A 416 -11.49 32.59 -26.47
CA GLU A 416 -10.52 33.70 -26.49
C GLU A 416 -11.17 35.08 -26.32
N ASN A 417 -12.42 35.22 -26.79
CA ASN A 417 -13.21 36.46 -26.69
C ASN A 417 -13.96 36.59 -25.35
N GLY A 418 -13.76 35.69 -24.39
CA GLY A 418 -14.45 35.68 -23.09
C GLY A 418 -15.85 35.04 -23.15
N GLU A 419 -16.29 34.56 -24.27
CA GLU A 419 -17.54 33.81 -24.41
C GLU A 419 -17.44 32.46 -23.69
N THR A 420 -18.56 32.07 -23.08
CA THR A 420 -18.65 30.75 -22.43
C THR A 420 -19.49 29.82 -23.28
N ILE A 421 -18.88 28.82 -23.88
CA ILE A 421 -19.55 27.86 -24.76
C ILE A 421 -19.75 26.56 -23.97
N THR A 422 -20.95 26.01 -24.01
CA THR A 422 -21.22 24.67 -23.46
C THR A 422 -20.89 23.64 -24.52
N LYS A 423 -20.05 22.67 -24.12
CA LYS A 423 -19.62 21.53 -24.93
C LYS A 423 -19.96 20.22 -24.24
N GLU A 424 -20.06 19.16 -24.99
CA GLU A 424 -20.22 17.79 -24.49
C GLU A 424 -19.20 16.85 -25.15
N LEU A 425 -18.77 15.85 -24.42
CA LEU A 425 -17.94 14.76 -24.92
C LEU A 425 -18.58 13.43 -24.55
N PRO A 426 -18.72 12.49 -25.49
CA PRO A 426 -19.04 11.11 -25.16
C PRO A 426 -17.97 10.56 -24.24
N MET A 427 -18.34 9.75 -23.25
CA MET A 427 -17.37 9.12 -22.37
C MET A 427 -17.76 7.68 -22.04
N GLY A 428 -16.79 6.79 -22.04
CA GLY A 428 -16.88 5.45 -21.48
C GLY A 428 -16.36 5.40 -20.05
N PHE A 429 -15.49 6.36 -19.70
CA PHE A 429 -14.85 6.42 -18.40
C PHE A 429 -14.58 7.87 -17.98
N CYS A 430 -14.78 8.17 -16.69
CA CYS A 430 -14.43 9.46 -16.13
C CYS A 430 -13.70 9.29 -14.79
N LEU A 431 -12.48 9.88 -14.68
CA LEU A 431 -11.81 10.10 -13.42
C LEU A 431 -12.07 11.52 -12.91
N TRP A 432 -12.58 11.63 -11.68
CA TRP A 432 -12.72 12.91 -11.00
C TRP A 432 -11.55 13.12 -10.03
N SER A 433 -10.62 14.00 -10.38
CA SER A 433 -9.41 14.31 -9.60
C SER A 433 -9.34 15.79 -9.21
N THR A 434 -10.50 16.46 -9.06
CA THR A 434 -10.57 17.90 -8.76
C THR A 434 -10.87 18.15 -7.29
N GLY A 435 -10.16 19.13 -6.74
CA GLY A 435 -10.44 19.75 -5.45
C GLY A 435 -10.17 18.86 -4.25
N VAL A 436 -9.95 19.54 -3.13
CA VAL A 436 -9.73 18.97 -1.80
C VAL A 436 -10.77 19.57 -0.87
N ALA A 437 -11.37 18.74 -0.01
CA ALA A 437 -12.35 19.17 0.96
C ALA A 437 -12.10 18.52 2.33
N GLN A 438 -12.62 19.13 3.38
CA GLN A 438 -12.65 18.53 4.70
C GLN A 438 -13.48 17.23 4.69
N THR A 439 -13.00 16.24 5.44
CA THR A 439 -13.81 15.06 5.78
C THR A 439 -15.01 15.46 6.64
N GLU A 440 -16.05 14.65 6.70
CA GLU A 440 -17.23 14.92 7.55
C GLU A 440 -16.85 15.03 9.03
N PHE A 441 -15.85 14.27 9.47
CA PHE A 441 -15.28 14.38 10.79
C PHE A 441 -14.68 15.78 11.06
N CYS A 442 -13.83 16.27 10.14
CA CYS A 442 -13.24 17.61 10.27
C CYS A 442 -14.29 18.72 10.22
N LYS A 443 -15.33 18.58 9.41
CA LYS A 443 -16.45 19.55 9.38
C LYS A 443 -17.19 19.61 10.71
N ARG A 444 -17.46 18.45 11.34
CA ARG A 444 -18.09 18.40 12.67
C ARG A 444 -17.25 19.12 13.73
N ILE A 445 -15.93 18.89 13.70
CA ILE A 445 -15.00 19.57 14.62
C ILE A 445 -14.96 21.07 14.34
N SER A 446 -14.83 21.49 13.10
CA SER A 446 -14.82 22.90 12.71
C SER A 446 -16.10 23.61 13.18
N ASN A 447 -17.27 22.99 13.00
CA ASN A 447 -18.55 23.52 13.46
C ASN A 447 -18.63 23.60 15.00
N ALA A 448 -18.10 22.60 15.71
CA ALA A 448 -18.11 22.59 17.18
C ALA A 448 -17.20 23.68 17.77
N LEU A 449 -16.08 24.00 17.11
CA LEU A 449 -15.15 25.06 17.54
C LEU A 449 -15.53 26.46 17.03
N GLY A 450 -16.50 26.55 16.13
CA GLY A 450 -17.16 27.78 15.71
C GLY A 450 -16.20 28.81 15.11
N THR A 451 -16.18 30.03 15.65
CA THR A 451 -15.42 31.17 15.08
C THR A 451 -13.91 31.01 15.07
N SER A 452 -13.38 30.03 15.80
CA SER A 452 -11.95 29.70 15.81
C SER A 452 -11.49 28.92 14.59
N GLN A 453 -12.46 28.42 13.81
CA GLN A 453 -12.23 27.62 12.59
C GLN A 453 -13.01 28.27 11.44
N ARG A 454 -12.35 29.13 10.66
CA ARG A 454 -12.99 29.87 9.56
C ARG A 454 -12.77 29.22 8.21
N ASN A 455 -11.72 28.40 8.09
CA ASN A 455 -11.36 27.74 6.85
C ASN A 455 -12.31 26.57 6.57
N THR A 456 -12.95 26.57 5.40
CA THR A 456 -13.88 25.52 4.97
C THR A 456 -13.18 24.32 4.30
N HIS A 457 -11.87 24.41 4.04
CA HIS A 457 -11.11 23.38 3.34
C HIS A 457 -10.25 22.53 4.28
N ALA A 458 -9.77 23.09 5.39
CA ALA A 458 -8.93 22.40 6.35
C ALA A 458 -9.10 22.97 7.77
N LEU A 459 -8.73 22.22 8.80
CA LEU A 459 -8.68 22.65 10.18
C LEU A 459 -7.54 23.67 10.37
N GLU A 460 -7.82 24.79 11.01
CA GLU A 460 -6.84 25.83 11.30
C GLU A 460 -6.05 25.50 12.55
N THR A 461 -4.72 25.58 12.45
CA THR A 461 -3.80 25.38 13.56
C THR A 461 -2.89 26.56 13.76
N ASP A 462 -2.36 26.69 14.98
CA ASP A 462 -1.28 27.64 15.27
C ASP A 462 0.06 27.20 14.65
N THR A 463 1.12 27.96 14.90
CA THR A 463 2.49 27.67 14.40
C THR A 463 3.07 26.37 14.99
N HIS A 464 2.50 25.84 16.06
CA HIS A 464 2.88 24.60 16.75
C HIS A 464 1.94 23.42 16.40
N LEU A 465 1.12 23.56 15.36
CA LEU A 465 0.14 22.59 14.89
C LEU A 465 -0.98 22.29 15.90
N ARG A 466 -1.16 23.10 16.94
CA ARG A 466 -2.27 22.98 17.87
C ARG A 466 -3.54 23.47 17.20
N LEU A 467 -4.62 22.73 17.39
CA LEU A 467 -5.91 23.05 16.80
C LEU A 467 -6.48 24.33 17.46
N ASN A 468 -6.75 25.34 16.65
CA ASN A 468 -7.30 26.61 17.12
C ASN A 468 -8.70 26.42 17.75
N GLY A 469 -8.89 27.01 18.91
CA GLY A 469 -10.18 26.96 19.62
C GLY A 469 -10.32 25.82 20.64
N THR A 470 -9.32 24.95 20.76
CA THR A 470 -9.31 23.91 21.78
C THR A 470 -8.94 24.49 23.15
N PRO A 471 -9.66 24.12 24.25
CA PRO A 471 -9.47 24.78 25.55
C PRO A 471 -8.13 24.51 26.21
N LEU A 472 -7.49 23.36 25.92
CA LEU A 472 -6.30 22.89 26.65
C LEU A 472 -5.03 22.83 25.80
N GLY A 473 -5.10 23.09 24.47
CA GLY A 473 -3.97 23.06 23.58
C GLY A 473 -3.31 21.65 23.46
N ASP A 474 -4.05 20.61 23.73
CA ASP A 474 -3.64 19.20 23.73
C ASP A 474 -4.08 18.42 22.48
N VAL A 475 -4.73 19.12 21.56
CA VAL A 475 -5.19 18.58 20.27
C VAL A 475 -4.42 19.21 19.13
N TYR A 476 -3.88 18.38 18.24
CA TYR A 476 -3.06 18.77 17.10
C TYR A 476 -3.71 18.29 15.80
N ALA A 477 -3.46 18.98 14.69
CA ALA A 477 -3.88 18.53 13.38
C ALA A 477 -2.72 18.59 12.37
N VAL A 478 -2.57 17.53 11.56
CA VAL A 478 -1.43 17.38 10.63
C VAL A 478 -1.86 16.78 9.30
N GLY A 479 -1.10 17.06 8.23
CA GLY A 479 -1.36 16.57 6.90
C GLY A 479 -2.50 17.32 6.18
N ASP A 480 -3.16 16.67 5.20
CA ASP A 480 -4.14 17.30 4.32
C ASP A 480 -5.42 17.80 5.03
N CYS A 481 -5.67 17.36 6.26
CA CYS A 481 -6.80 17.86 7.06
C CYS A 481 -6.52 19.18 7.75
N ALA A 482 -5.28 19.69 7.74
CA ALA A 482 -4.85 20.85 8.50
C ALA A 482 -4.23 21.95 7.63
N THR A 483 -4.40 23.20 8.05
CA THR A 483 -3.67 24.36 7.53
C THR A 483 -3.02 25.10 8.68
N VAL A 484 -1.75 25.47 8.53
CA VAL A 484 -0.93 26.10 9.57
C VAL A 484 -0.89 27.59 9.35
N GLN A 485 -0.94 28.36 10.41
CA GLN A 485 -0.89 29.79 10.39
C GLN A 485 0.39 30.34 9.73
N ASN A 486 1.45 29.55 9.70
CA ASN A 486 2.73 29.90 9.10
C ASN A 486 2.93 29.15 7.77
N ASN A 487 3.18 29.85 6.68
CA ASN A 487 3.44 29.27 5.34
C ASN A 487 4.79 28.55 5.21
N VAL A 488 5.45 28.21 6.31
CA VAL A 488 6.73 27.48 6.25
C VAL A 488 6.43 26.01 5.98
N ALA A 489 7.02 25.51 4.91
CA ALA A 489 6.79 24.19 4.31
C ALA A 489 7.11 22.98 5.21
N ASP A 490 7.48 23.17 6.46
CA ASP A 490 8.01 22.13 7.34
C ASP A 490 7.11 21.84 8.54
N HIS A 491 5.84 21.48 8.25
CA HIS A 491 4.87 21.08 9.28
C HIS A 491 5.39 19.97 10.21
N LEU A 492 6.21 19.05 9.67
CA LEU A 492 6.75 17.94 10.42
C LEU A 492 7.81 18.39 11.43
N VAL A 493 8.72 19.25 11.02
CA VAL A 493 9.78 19.79 11.90
C VAL A 493 9.18 20.65 13.02
N THR A 494 8.19 21.45 12.70
CA THR A 494 7.47 22.25 13.69
C THR A 494 6.75 21.37 14.69
N PHE A 495 6.05 20.32 14.23
CA PHE A 495 5.38 19.36 15.09
C PHE A 495 6.36 18.62 16.01
N LEU A 496 7.51 18.21 15.49
CA LEU A 496 8.55 17.54 16.27
C LEU A 496 9.17 18.45 17.34
N ARG A 497 9.39 19.73 17.02
CA ARG A 497 9.85 20.73 17.99
C ARG A 497 8.82 20.94 19.10
N THR A 498 7.54 20.98 18.77
CA THR A 498 6.45 21.11 19.77
C THR A 498 6.40 19.93 20.73
N LEU A 499 6.51 18.70 20.23
CA LEU A 499 6.55 17.50 21.08
C LEU A 499 7.84 17.43 21.94
N ALA A 500 8.95 17.97 21.46
CA ALA A 500 10.20 18.05 22.21
C ALA A 500 10.14 19.14 23.30
N TRP A 501 9.46 20.27 23.03
CA TRP A 501 9.33 21.41 23.94
C TRP A 501 8.53 21.05 25.19
N GLU A 502 7.46 20.26 25.09
CA GLU A 502 6.66 19.82 26.24
C GLU A 502 7.45 18.95 27.27
N LYS A 503 8.71 18.60 26.97
CA LYS A 503 9.63 17.97 27.93
C LYS A 503 10.27 18.96 28.94
N GLY A 504 9.83 20.21 28.98
CA GLY A 504 10.30 21.20 29.97
C GLY A 504 11.65 21.84 29.63
N LYS A 505 12.08 21.80 28.38
CA LYS A 505 13.18 22.61 27.87
C LYS A 505 12.59 23.72 26.99
N ASP A 506 12.47 24.90 27.57
CA ASP A 506 12.15 26.12 26.84
C ASP A 506 13.31 26.41 25.87
N PRO A 507 13.12 26.40 24.54
CA PRO A 507 14.22 26.70 23.61
C PRO A 507 14.64 28.17 23.63
N GLU A 508 13.89 29.06 24.30
CA GLU A 508 14.25 30.48 24.44
C GLU A 508 15.15 30.78 25.65
N THR A 509 15.45 29.78 26.50
CA THR A 509 16.29 29.95 27.70
C THR A 509 17.68 29.28 27.61
N SER A 510 18.10 28.81 26.45
CA SER A 510 19.44 28.32 26.21
C SER A 510 20.17 29.19 25.18
N GLU A 511 20.65 30.38 25.61
CA GLU A 511 21.84 31.00 25.06
C GLU A 511 23.10 30.35 25.66
#